data_ca7313a3bdddb2f12a5dd9abc4d9b5e3
#
_entry.id   ca7313a3bdddb2f12a5dd9abc4d9b5e3
#
_cell.length_a   1.000
_cell.length_b   1.000
_cell.length_c   1.000
_cell.angle_alpha   90.00
_cell.angle_beta   90.00
_cell.angle_gamma   90.00
#
_symmetry.space_group_name_H-M   'P 1'
#
loop_
_entity.id
_entity.type
_entity.pdbx_description
1 polymer ?
#
loop_
_entity_poly.entity_id
_entity_poly.type
_entity_poly.pdbx_seq_one_letter_code
_entity_poly.pdbx_strand_id
1 'polypeptide(L)'
;MWANHSDRRHSALPLFPGGRAFCFANVTPFAKVGFMKFLRQFAARIVGQSIRIFARAITAVRADWKGIEPVPRQRVYFANHTSNADMPMIWSVLPPAMRRTVRPVAAADYWLKNKLRAFVGPEVFNCVLVDRRPEVKDKPMDKIIAALDEGSSLIIFPEGNRNMTDDPLLPFKAGLYNMGLARPDVDLVPTWVANLTEIMPKGEVIPLPLICTVTFGEPIHVREGESKDDFLKRASEALLAQRPEART
;
A
#
# COMPACT_ATOMS: atom_id res chain seq x y z
N MET A 1 32.53 -63.93 -40.28
CA MET A 1 32.21 -64.10 -41.73
C MET A 1 31.74 -62.75 -42.26
N TRP A 2 32.60 -62.21 -43.15
CA TRP A 2 32.34 -61.23 -44.24
C TRP A 2 31.88 -59.83 -43.81
N ALA A 3 32.73 -58.77 -43.83
CA ALA A 3 33.35 -58.01 -44.95
C ALA A 3 32.25 -57.44 -45.91
N ASN A 4 32.21 -56.20 -46.33
CA ASN A 4 33.23 -55.34 -46.92
C ASN A 4 32.64 -53.94 -47.26
N HIS A 5 33.42 -52.89 -47.13
CA HIS A 5 33.80 -51.83 -48.10
C HIS A 5 32.73 -51.06 -48.88
N SER A 6 32.81 -49.77 -48.83
CA SER A 6 33.51 -48.83 -49.73
C SER A 6 33.08 -47.42 -49.47
N ASP A 7 33.91 -46.54 -49.06
CA ASP A 7 34.80 -45.57 -49.70
C ASP A 7 34.21 -44.86 -50.95
N ARG A 8 34.06 -43.53 -50.86
CA ARG A 8 34.38 -42.48 -51.85
C ARG A 8 34.10 -41.11 -51.30
N ARG A 9 35.09 -40.43 -50.90
CA ARG A 9 35.87 -39.27 -51.42
C ARG A 9 35.08 -38.13 -52.07
N HIS A 10 35.47 -36.93 -51.50
CA HIS A 10 35.67 -35.63 -52.15
C HIS A 10 34.47 -34.79 -52.51
N SER A 11 34.35 -33.67 -51.82
CA SER A 11 34.79 -32.36 -52.37
C SER A 11 34.74 -31.27 -51.35
N ALA A 12 35.90 -30.66 -51.17
CA ALA A 12 36.03 -29.39 -50.43
C ALA A 12 35.68 -28.21 -51.34
N LEU A 13 35.17 -27.11 -50.76
CA LEU A 13 35.37 -25.70 -51.14
C LEU A 13 34.22 -24.84 -50.57
N PRO A 14 34.41 -23.56 -50.32
CA PRO A 14 35.46 -22.84 -49.61
C PRO A 14 34.96 -21.99 -48.40
N LEU A 15 35.90 -21.59 -47.60
CA LEU A 15 35.79 -20.56 -46.55
C LEU A 15 35.37 -19.19 -47.12
N PHE A 16 34.33 -18.59 -46.55
CA PHE A 16 34.15 -17.14 -46.51
C PHE A 16 34.24 -16.64 -45.07
N PRO A 17 35.10 -15.64 -44.81
CA PRO A 17 35.26 -15.08 -43.49
C PRO A 17 34.22 -13.95 -43.28
N GLY A 18 33.60 -13.88 -42.09
CA GLY A 18 32.94 -12.68 -41.65
C GLY A 18 31.41 -12.70 -41.57
N GLY A 19 30.88 -13.55 -40.77
CA GLY A 19 29.52 -13.44 -40.29
C GLY A 19 29.51 -13.75 -38.79
N ARG A 20 29.68 -12.74 -37.92
CA ARG A 20 29.37 -12.89 -36.52
C ARG A 20 27.84 -13.07 -36.42
N ALA A 21 27.39 -14.29 -36.47
CA ALA A 21 26.10 -14.66 -35.99
C ALA A 21 26.05 -14.24 -34.49
N PHE A 22 25.34 -13.17 -34.17
CA PHE A 22 24.94 -12.90 -32.82
C PHE A 22 24.05 -14.08 -32.41
N CYS A 23 24.65 -15.09 -31.83
CA CYS A 23 23.95 -16.07 -31.03
C CYS A 23 23.25 -15.28 -29.90
N PHE A 24 21.95 -15.13 -30.05
CA PHE A 24 21.09 -14.87 -28.89
C PHE A 24 21.16 -16.11 -28.00
N ALA A 25 22.25 -16.18 -27.24
CA ALA A 25 22.53 -17.24 -26.31
C ALA A 25 21.40 -17.33 -25.29
N ASN A 26 20.92 -18.52 -25.11
CA ASN A 26 20.02 -19.02 -24.10
C ASN A 26 20.06 -18.19 -22.78
N VAL A 27 19.17 -17.21 -22.66
CA VAL A 27 18.88 -16.56 -21.40
C VAL A 27 18.21 -17.63 -20.55
N THR A 28 18.91 -18.13 -19.54
CA THR A 28 18.41 -19.15 -18.63
C THR A 28 17.06 -18.73 -18.04
N PRO A 29 16.13 -19.64 -17.78
CA PRO A 29 14.80 -19.30 -17.23
C PRO A 29 14.89 -18.46 -15.96
N PHE A 30 15.93 -18.61 -15.15
CA PHE A 30 16.21 -17.79 -13.98
C PHE A 30 16.48 -16.30 -14.29
N ALA A 31 17.21 -16.00 -15.36
CA ALA A 31 17.49 -14.62 -15.78
C ALA A 31 16.23 -13.92 -16.28
N LYS A 32 15.33 -14.63 -16.97
CA LYS A 32 14.02 -14.10 -17.40
C LYS A 32 13.11 -13.75 -16.22
N VAL A 33 13.06 -14.60 -15.19
CA VAL A 33 12.26 -14.36 -13.99
C VAL A 33 12.79 -13.15 -13.22
N GLY A 34 14.10 -13.03 -13.04
CA GLY A 34 14.73 -11.87 -12.40
C GLY A 34 14.47 -10.56 -13.15
N PHE A 35 14.60 -10.58 -14.47
CA PHE A 35 14.36 -9.41 -15.32
C PHE A 35 12.88 -8.97 -15.30
N MET A 36 11.94 -9.92 -15.36
CA MET A 36 10.50 -9.61 -15.25
C MET A 36 10.13 -9.01 -13.90
N LYS A 37 10.71 -9.53 -12.80
CA LYS A 37 10.53 -8.96 -11.45
C LYS A 37 11.07 -7.54 -11.36
N PHE A 38 12.26 -7.29 -11.91
CA PHE A 38 12.86 -5.96 -11.99
C PHE A 38 11.97 -4.97 -12.77
N LEU A 39 11.48 -5.36 -13.96
CA LEU A 39 10.58 -4.53 -14.76
C LEU A 39 9.28 -4.20 -14.01
N ARG A 40 8.68 -5.16 -13.33
CA ARG A 40 7.47 -4.94 -12.52
C ARG A 40 7.73 -3.96 -11.38
N GLN A 41 8.83 -4.09 -10.66
CA GLN A 41 9.21 -3.17 -9.59
C GLN A 41 9.52 -1.77 -10.12
N PHE A 42 10.17 -1.66 -11.27
CA PHE A 42 10.42 -0.38 -11.92
C PHE A 42 9.12 0.29 -12.36
N ALA A 43 8.22 -0.44 -13.02
CA ALA A 43 6.90 0.03 -13.39
C ALA A 43 6.09 0.47 -12.15
N ALA A 44 6.12 -0.30 -11.07
CA ALA A 44 5.44 0.04 -9.82
C ALA A 44 5.96 1.36 -9.22
N ARG A 45 7.27 1.60 -9.29
CA ARG A 45 7.86 2.88 -8.83
C ARG A 45 7.39 4.07 -9.68
N ILE A 46 7.36 3.92 -11.01
CA ILE A 46 6.86 4.97 -11.92
C ILE A 46 5.40 5.26 -11.63
N VAL A 47 4.55 4.23 -11.56
CA VAL A 47 3.11 4.38 -11.29
C VAL A 47 2.89 5.02 -9.93
N GLY A 48 3.59 4.58 -8.88
CA GLY A 48 3.50 5.17 -7.55
C GLY A 48 3.89 6.66 -7.55
N GLN A 49 4.94 7.03 -8.28
CA GLN A 49 5.36 8.41 -8.41
C GLN A 49 4.33 9.25 -9.18
N SER A 50 3.75 8.69 -10.25
CA SER A 50 2.68 9.36 -11.03
C SER A 50 1.44 9.58 -10.17
N ILE A 51 0.99 8.58 -9.40
CA ILE A 51 -0.13 8.73 -8.45
C ILE A 51 0.15 9.85 -7.46
N ARG A 52 1.36 9.91 -6.91
CA ARG A 52 1.74 10.96 -5.96
C ARG A 52 1.72 12.35 -6.57
N ILE A 53 2.30 12.51 -7.77
CA ILE A 53 2.32 13.80 -8.49
C ILE A 53 0.90 14.23 -8.81
N PHE A 54 0.09 13.31 -9.34
CA PHE A 54 -1.30 13.56 -9.69
C PHE A 54 -2.14 13.95 -8.45
N ALA A 55 -2.03 13.19 -7.36
CA ALA A 55 -2.70 13.51 -6.11
C ALA A 55 -2.35 14.93 -5.64
N ARG A 56 -1.06 15.27 -5.58
CA ARG A 56 -0.59 16.59 -5.16
C ARG A 56 -0.99 17.72 -6.11
N ALA A 57 -1.03 17.47 -7.41
CA ALA A 57 -1.38 18.48 -8.41
C ALA A 57 -2.89 18.82 -8.38
N ILE A 58 -3.74 17.81 -8.17
CA ILE A 58 -5.21 18.02 -8.17
C ILE A 58 -5.70 18.53 -6.83
N THR A 59 -5.20 17.99 -5.71
CA THR A 59 -5.77 18.26 -4.39
C THR A 59 -4.94 19.23 -3.56
N ALA A 60 -3.76 19.65 -4.06
CA ALA A 60 -2.79 20.42 -3.27
C ALA A 60 -2.61 19.86 -1.85
N VAL A 61 -2.67 18.50 -1.73
CA VAL A 61 -2.68 17.81 -0.43
C VAL A 61 -1.47 18.18 0.41
N ARG A 62 -1.73 18.53 1.67
CA ARG A 62 -0.73 18.94 2.65
C ARG A 62 -0.78 18.02 3.87
N ALA A 63 0.40 17.76 4.45
CA ALA A 63 0.49 17.14 5.76
C ALA A 63 0.50 18.23 6.82
N ASP A 64 -0.28 18.04 7.88
CA ASP A 64 -0.27 18.82 9.10
C ASP A 64 0.14 17.89 10.26
N TRP A 65 1.27 18.17 10.90
CA TRP A 65 1.87 17.32 11.94
C TRP A 65 1.64 17.98 13.31
N LYS A 66 0.66 17.47 14.08
CA LYS A 66 0.27 18.01 15.39
C LYS A 66 0.79 17.12 16.51
N GLY A 67 1.80 17.60 17.25
CA GLY A 67 2.37 16.86 18.37
C GLY A 67 3.18 15.62 17.99
N ILE A 68 3.55 15.48 16.73
CA ILE A 68 4.33 14.36 16.20
C ILE A 68 5.27 14.82 15.08
N GLU A 69 6.50 14.31 15.06
CA GLU A 69 7.47 14.64 14.02
C GLU A 69 7.42 13.64 12.84
N PRO A 70 7.67 14.12 11.60
CA PRO A 70 7.71 13.29 10.40
C PRO A 70 9.04 12.53 10.27
N VAL A 71 9.41 11.75 11.28
CA VAL A 71 10.62 10.94 11.32
C VAL A 71 10.34 9.47 11.02
N PRO A 72 11.29 8.72 10.41
CA PRO A 72 11.16 7.29 10.17
C PRO A 72 11.11 6.50 11.47
N ARG A 73 9.92 6.26 11.96
CA ARG A 73 9.60 5.42 13.13
C ARG A 73 8.46 4.48 12.76
N GLN A 74 8.44 3.30 13.33
CA GLN A 74 7.36 2.35 13.11
C GLN A 74 6.07 2.85 13.74
N ARG A 75 4.99 2.94 12.94
CA ARG A 75 3.71 3.53 13.33
C ARG A 75 2.55 2.81 12.68
N VAL A 76 1.39 2.85 13.34
CA VAL A 76 0.10 2.51 12.75
C VAL A 76 -0.70 3.81 12.61
N TYR A 77 -0.85 4.28 11.39
CA TYR A 77 -1.70 5.43 11.06
C TYR A 77 -3.14 4.95 10.95
N PHE A 78 -3.99 5.27 11.92
CA PHE A 78 -5.41 4.95 11.86
C PHE A 78 -6.22 6.17 11.45
N ALA A 79 -7.07 6.02 10.42
CA ALA A 79 -7.69 7.15 9.76
C ALA A 79 -9.21 6.98 9.57
N ASN A 80 -9.92 8.12 9.39
CA ASN A 80 -11.29 8.14 8.89
C ASN A 80 -11.34 7.64 7.44
N HIS A 81 -12.47 7.03 7.06
CA HIS A 81 -12.62 6.42 5.73
C HIS A 81 -13.89 6.88 5.04
N THR A 82 -13.79 7.86 4.17
CA THR A 82 -14.91 8.44 3.42
C THR A 82 -14.79 8.20 1.91
N SER A 83 -13.56 7.97 1.40
CA SER A 83 -13.30 7.82 -0.03
C SER A 83 -12.25 6.75 -0.34
N ASN A 84 -12.28 6.21 -1.55
CA ASN A 84 -11.22 5.35 -2.07
C ASN A 84 -9.86 6.07 -2.22
N ALA A 85 -9.86 7.41 -2.20
CA ALA A 85 -8.66 8.21 -2.31
C ALA A 85 -7.96 8.50 -0.97
N ASP A 86 -8.59 8.19 0.18
CA ASP A 86 -8.01 8.47 1.52
C ASP A 86 -6.63 7.84 1.69
N MET A 87 -6.50 6.54 1.36
CA MET A 87 -5.23 5.83 1.46
C MET A 87 -4.13 6.42 0.56
N PRO A 88 -4.36 6.65 -0.76
CA PRO A 88 -3.41 7.34 -1.60
C PRO A 88 -3.02 8.73 -1.09
N MET A 89 -3.94 9.49 -0.48
CA MET A 89 -3.65 10.81 0.08
C MET A 89 -2.70 10.71 1.27
N ILE A 90 -3.02 9.87 2.27
CA ILE A 90 -2.13 9.63 3.41
C ILE A 90 -0.75 9.20 2.90
N TRP A 91 -0.70 8.21 2.02
CA TRP A 91 0.56 7.69 1.47
C TRP A 91 1.36 8.76 0.72
N SER A 92 0.69 9.65 -0.04
CA SER A 92 1.36 10.67 -0.87
C SER A 92 2.02 11.78 -0.08
N VAL A 93 1.50 12.14 1.10
CA VAL A 93 2.05 13.22 1.95
C VAL A 93 3.18 12.75 2.84
N LEU A 94 3.32 11.45 3.08
CA LEU A 94 4.40 10.92 3.89
C LEU A 94 5.77 11.21 3.24
N PRO A 95 6.79 11.59 4.02
CA PRO A 95 8.17 11.71 3.56
C PRO A 95 8.66 10.43 2.87
N PRO A 96 9.58 10.51 1.89
CA PRO A 96 10.06 9.35 1.15
C PRO A 96 10.63 8.23 2.02
N ALA A 97 11.30 8.57 3.12
CA ALA A 97 11.85 7.61 4.07
C ALA A 97 10.77 6.79 4.77
N MET A 98 9.69 7.45 5.24
CA MET A 98 8.54 6.81 5.90
C MET A 98 7.72 5.99 4.91
N ARG A 99 7.48 6.52 3.70
CA ARG A 99 6.68 5.88 2.66
C ARG A 99 7.24 4.53 2.18
N ARG A 100 8.56 4.32 2.31
CA ARG A 100 9.20 3.04 1.92
C ARG A 100 8.83 1.88 2.84
N THR A 101 8.51 2.17 4.08
CA THR A 101 8.19 1.17 5.11
C THR A 101 6.70 1.09 5.42
N VAL A 102 5.90 2.05 4.92
CA VAL A 102 4.47 2.07 5.20
C VAL A 102 3.70 1.17 4.23
N ARG A 103 2.81 0.34 4.78
CA ARG A 103 1.98 -0.62 4.06
C ARG A 103 0.51 -0.43 4.43
N PRO A 104 -0.36 -0.06 3.49
CA PRO A 104 -1.80 -0.01 3.76
C PRO A 104 -2.37 -1.40 4.01
N VAL A 105 -3.23 -1.53 5.03
CA VAL A 105 -4.04 -2.74 5.23
C VAL A 105 -5.30 -2.62 4.36
N ALA A 106 -5.52 -3.61 3.51
CA ALA A 106 -6.54 -3.52 2.49
C ALA A 106 -7.25 -4.85 2.23
N ALA A 107 -8.51 -4.79 1.84
CA ALA A 107 -9.33 -5.96 1.56
C ALA A 107 -8.88 -6.68 0.27
N ALA A 108 -8.57 -7.97 0.37
CA ALA A 108 -8.10 -8.79 -0.74
C ALA A 108 -9.15 -8.89 -1.86
N ASP A 109 -10.43 -9.05 -1.53
CA ASP A 109 -11.54 -9.12 -2.47
C ASP A 109 -11.68 -7.88 -3.35
N TYR A 110 -11.37 -6.70 -2.82
CA TYR A 110 -11.36 -5.45 -3.58
C TYR A 110 -10.14 -5.33 -4.50
N TRP A 111 -8.93 -5.58 -3.97
CA TRP A 111 -7.70 -5.34 -4.70
C TRP A 111 -7.37 -6.43 -5.72
N LEU A 112 -7.80 -7.67 -5.47
CA LEU A 112 -7.56 -8.79 -6.40
C LEU A 112 -8.66 -8.96 -7.46
N LYS A 113 -9.68 -8.07 -7.49
CA LYS A 113 -10.82 -8.16 -8.41
C LYS A 113 -10.43 -8.09 -9.90
N ASN A 114 -9.39 -7.34 -10.24
CA ASN A 114 -8.88 -7.23 -11.61
C ASN A 114 -7.36 -7.01 -11.65
N LYS A 115 -6.75 -7.21 -12.83
CA LYS A 115 -5.30 -7.16 -13.01
C LYS A 115 -4.68 -5.81 -12.65
N LEU A 116 -5.37 -4.69 -12.93
CA LEU A 116 -4.86 -3.35 -12.63
C LEU A 116 -4.81 -3.12 -11.10
N ARG A 117 -5.88 -3.44 -10.39
CA ARG A 117 -5.91 -3.34 -8.92
C ARG A 117 -4.91 -4.29 -8.29
N ALA A 118 -4.82 -5.54 -8.79
CA ALA A 118 -3.85 -6.52 -8.31
C ALA A 118 -2.39 -6.10 -8.55
N PHE A 119 -2.13 -5.21 -9.49
CA PHE A 119 -0.83 -4.57 -9.65
C PHE A 119 -0.66 -3.38 -8.70
N VAL A 120 -1.64 -2.46 -8.65
CA VAL A 120 -1.53 -1.21 -7.88
C VAL A 120 -1.50 -1.48 -6.37
N GLY A 121 -2.36 -2.32 -5.82
CA GLY A 121 -2.38 -2.62 -4.38
C GLY A 121 -1.09 -3.27 -3.90
N PRO A 122 -0.78 -4.49 -4.34
CA PRO A 122 0.39 -5.22 -3.87
C PRO A 122 1.74 -4.64 -4.34
N GLU A 123 1.85 -4.19 -5.60
CA GLU A 123 3.15 -3.84 -6.18
C GLU A 123 3.49 -2.35 -5.98
N VAL A 124 2.51 -1.44 -6.08
CA VAL A 124 2.73 0.01 -5.94
C VAL A 124 2.67 0.43 -4.48
N PHE A 125 1.59 0.07 -3.77
CA PHE A 125 1.39 0.44 -2.37
C PHE A 125 1.92 -0.59 -1.38
N ASN A 126 2.36 -1.77 -1.83
CA ASN A 126 2.81 -2.87 -0.97
C ASN A 126 1.77 -3.24 0.12
N CYS A 127 0.49 -3.26 -0.25
CA CYS A 127 -0.62 -3.48 0.68
C CYS A 127 -0.51 -4.81 1.41
N VAL A 128 -0.83 -4.82 2.71
CA VAL A 128 -1.13 -6.02 3.48
C VAL A 128 -2.55 -6.43 3.13
N LEU A 129 -2.68 -7.46 2.29
CA LEU A 129 -3.99 -7.94 1.84
C LEU A 129 -4.60 -8.88 2.88
N VAL A 130 -5.73 -8.47 3.44
CA VAL A 130 -6.49 -9.25 4.41
C VAL A 130 -7.79 -9.76 3.79
N ASP A 131 -8.11 -11.01 4.06
CA ASP A 131 -9.40 -11.59 3.69
C ASP A 131 -10.38 -11.40 4.84
N ARG A 132 -11.55 -10.86 4.55
CA ARG A 132 -12.59 -10.58 5.55
C ARG A 132 -13.61 -11.70 5.66
N ARG A 133 -13.51 -12.73 4.83
CA ARG A 133 -14.43 -13.87 4.83
C ARG A 133 -14.14 -14.78 6.02
N PRO A 134 -15.18 -15.17 6.81
CA PRO A 134 -14.97 -15.97 8.02
C PRO A 134 -14.46 -17.41 7.73
N GLU A 135 -14.62 -17.90 6.49
CA GLU A 135 -14.23 -19.26 6.09
C GLU A 135 -12.72 -19.39 5.84
N VAL A 136 -11.99 -18.29 5.76
CA VAL A 136 -10.54 -18.31 5.49
C VAL A 136 -9.78 -18.60 6.77
N LYS A 137 -8.92 -19.63 6.75
CA LYS A 137 -8.11 -20.06 7.92
C LYS A 137 -7.14 -18.97 8.40
N ASP A 138 -6.65 -18.13 7.50
CA ASP A 138 -5.74 -17.05 7.82
C ASP A 138 -6.48 -15.90 8.51
N LYS A 139 -6.29 -15.74 9.80
CA LYS A 139 -6.88 -14.64 10.54
C LYS A 139 -6.31 -13.31 10.01
N PRO A 140 -7.15 -12.31 9.68
CA PRO A 140 -6.67 -11.00 9.22
C PRO A 140 -5.63 -10.38 10.13
N MET A 141 -5.77 -10.56 11.44
CA MET A 141 -4.87 -10.02 12.45
C MET A 141 -3.47 -10.62 12.37
N ASP A 142 -3.34 -11.92 12.09
CA ASP A 142 -2.02 -12.59 12.00
C ASP A 142 -1.16 -11.97 10.89
N LYS A 143 -1.77 -11.63 9.74
CA LYS A 143 -1.06 -10.94 8.64
C LYS A 143 -0.66 -9.50 8.99
N ILE A 144 -1.50 -8.83 9.75
CA ILE A 144 -1.24 -7.46 10.22
C ILE A 144 -0.07 -7.46 11.20
N ILE A 145 -0.10 -8.36 12.19
CA ILE A 145 0.98 -8.48 13.18
C ILE A 145 2.28 -8.92 12.52
N ALA A 146 2.25 -9.89 11.61
CA ALA A 146 3.44 -10.29 10.85
C ALA A 146 4.07 -9.11 10.09
N ALA A 147 3.27 -8.23 9.49
CA ALA A 147 3.79 -7.03 8.83
C ALA A 147 4.42 -6.03 9.83
N LEU A 148 3.86 -5.91 11.04
CA LEU A 148 4.47 -5.11 12.10
C LEU A 148 5.77 -5.75 12.61
N ASP A 149 5.84 -7.08 12.74
CA ASP A 149 7.04 -7.82 13.14
C ASP A 149 8.18 -7.69 12.11
N GLU A 150 7.84 -7.55 10.83
CA GLU A 150 8.77 -7.21 9.75
C GLU A 150 9.27 -5.75 9.79
N GLY A 151 8.85 -4.94 10.77
CA GLY A 151 9.22 -3.52 10.90
C GLY A 151 8.43 -2.57 10.00
N SER A 152 7.35 -3.03 9.36
CA SER A 152 6.50 -2.17 8.54
C SER A 152 5.68 -1.23 9.42
N SER A 153 5.48 0.01 8.95
CA SER A 153 4.40 0.86 9.44
C SER A 153 3.12 0.55 8.67
N LEU A 154 1.95 0.82 9.26
CA LEU A 154 0.68 0.51 8.62
C LEU A 154 -0.20 1.75 8.45
N ILE A 155 -1.05 1.74 7.41
CA ILE A 155 -2.23 2.62 7.30
C ILE A 155 -3.46 1.74 7.42
N ILE A 156 -4.33 2.05 8.35
CA ILE A 156 -5.56 1.30 8.60
C ILE A 156 -6.77 2.23 8.70
N PHE A 157 -7.94 1.67 8.42
CA PHE A 157 -9.22 2.33 8.61
C PHE A 157 -10.00 1.50 9.63
N PRO A 158 -10.03 1.91 10.92
CA PRO A 158 -10.61 1.10 11.99
C PRO A 158 -12.12 0.92 11.87
N GLU A 159 -12.79 1.76 11.11
CA GLU A 159 -14.21 1.62 10.72
C GLU A 159 -14.46 0.34 9.91
N GLY A 160 -13.47 -0.13 9.17
CA GLY A 160 -13.50 -1.34 8.35
C GLY A 160 -14.32 -1.24 7.07
N ASN A 161 -15.14 -0.19 6.92
CA ASN A 161 -15.89 0.15 5.72
C ASN A 161 -15.82 1.68 5.51
N ARG A 162 -16.13 2.13 4.29
CA ARG A 162 -16.29 3.55 4.03
C ARG A 162 -17.52 4.09 4.75
N ASN A 163 -17.33 5.20 5.43
CA ASN A 163 -18.44 5.95 6.01
C ASN A 163 -19.22 6.63 4.88
N MET A 164 -20.49 6.28 4.77
CA MET A 164 -21.44 6.81 3.79
C MET A 164 -22.58 7.54 4.48
N THR A 165 -22.45 7.77 5.79
CA THR A 165 -23.43 8.48 6.65
C THR A 165 -22.99 9.92 6.87
N ASP A 166 -23.84 10.70 7.52
CA ASP A 166 -23.53 12.08 7.93
C ASP A 166 -22.74 12.13 9.25
N ASP A 167 -22.62 11.00 9.93
CA ASP A 167 -21.80 10.91 11.15
C ASP A 167 -20.31 11.08 10.79
N PRO A 168 -19.53 11.76 11.63
CA PRO A 168 -18.12 12.00 11.34
C PRO A 168 -17.28 10.73 11.29
N LEU A 169 -17.64 9.69 12.06
CA LEU A 169 -16.96 8.39 12.13
C LEU A 169 -17.99 7.28 12.37
N LEU A 170 -17.72 6.11 11.77
CA LEU A 170 -18.39 4.87 12.15
C LEU A 170 -17.72 4.26 13.39
N PRO A 171 -18.41 3.38 14.13
CA PRO A 171 -17.83 2.66 15.26
C PRO A 171 -16.57 1.87 14.85
N PHE A 172 -15.51 2.00 15.66
CA PHE A 172 -14.26 1.30 15.40
C PHE A 172 -14.36 -0.19 15.72
N LYS A 173 -13.73 -1.00 14.88
CA LYS A 173 -13.59 -2.44 15.10
C LYS A 173 -12.43 -2.74 16.04
N ALA A 174 -12.51 -3.89 16.72
CA ALA A 174 -11.52 -4.34 17.70
C ALA A 174 -10.08 -4.48 17.15
N GLY A 175 -9.89 -4.44 15.84
CA GLY A 175 -8.58 -4.60 15.21
C GLY A 175 -7.52 -3.62 15.71
N LEU A 176 -7.89 -2.36 15.90
CA LEU A 176 -6.96 -1.33 16.42
C LEU A 176 -6.51 -1.63 17.86
N TYR A 177 -7.43 -2.04 18.72
CA TYR A 177 -7.14 -2.44 20.10
C TYR A 177 -6.23 -3.68 20.14
N ASN A 178 -6.55 -4.70 19.34
CA ASN A 178 -5.76 -5.93 19.29
C ASN A 178 -4.33 -5.69 18.77
N MET A 179 -4.14 -4.76 17.84
CA MET A 179 -2.80 -4.34 17.41
C MET A 179 -2.03 -3.64 18.54
N GLY A 180 -2.68 -2.71 19.25
CA GLY A 180 -2.05 -2.03 20.37
C GLY A 180 -1.65 -2.95 21.52
N LEU A 181 -2.44 -4.00 21.78
CA LEU A 181 -2.08 -5.03 22.76
C LEU A 181 -0.92 -5.92 22.28
N ALA A 182 -0.95 -6.34 21.02
CA ALA A 182 0.09 -7.23 20.47
C ALA A 182 1.43 -6.52 20.28
N ARG A 183 1.41 -5.20 20.01
CA ARG A 183 2.61 -4.40 19.75
C ARG A 183 2.53 -3.06 20.51
N PRO A 184 2.70 -3.08 21.84
CA PRO A 184 2.65 -1.89 22.69
C PRO A 184 3.80 -0.90 22.41
N ASP A 185 4.85 -1.36 21.75
CA ASP A 185 6.01 -0.57 21.31
C ASP A 185 5.73 0.29 20.07
N VAL A 186 4.63 0.04 19.35
CA VAL A 186 4.28 0.73 18.10
C VAL A 186 3.32 1.90 18.36
N ASP A 187 3.70 3.08 17.87
CA ASP A 187 2.87 4.28 17.97
C ASP A 187 1.58 4.14 17.15
N LEU A 188 0.41 4.29 17.76
CA LEU A 188 -0.88 4.39 17.08
C LEU A 188 -1.20 5.88 16.86
N VAL A 189 -1.15 6.33 15.60
CA VAL A 189 -1.22 7.74 15.21
C VAL A 189 -2.59 8.06 14.61
N PRO A 190 -3.43 8.88 15.27
CA PRO A 190 -4.69 9.35 14.69
C PRO A 190 -4.39 10.23 13.48
N THR A 191 -5.04 9.93 12.36
CA THR A 191 -4.76 10.56 11.07
C THR A 191 -6.07 10.98 10.39
N TRP A 192 -6.35 12.27 10.33
CA TRP A 192 -7.57 12.79 9.72
C TRP A 192 -7.35 13.22 8.27
N VAL A 193 -8.19 12.73 7.36
CA VAL A 193 -8.22 13.16 5.95
C VAL A 193 -9.43 14.07 5.76
N ALA A 194 -9.17 15.36 5.51
CA ALA A 194 -10.20 16.39 5.35
C ALA A 194 -10.43 16.76 3.88
N ASN A 195 -11.64 17.19 3.57
CA ASN A 195 -12.10 17.75 2.28
C ASN A 195 -12.11 16.76 1.09
N LEU A 196 -11.91 15.47 1.33
CA LEU A 196 -11.82 14.50 0.24
C LEU A 196 -13.18 14.18 -0.39
N THR A 197 -14.27 14.16 0.39
CA THR A 197 -15.62 13.91 -0.11
C THR A 197 -16.13 15.00 -1.04
N GLU A 198 -15.63 16.24 -0.88
CA GLU A 198 -15.97 17.37 -1.73
C GLU A 198 -15.21 17.35 -3.07
N ILE A 199 -14.03 16.69 -3.11
CA ILE A 199 -13.21 16.60 -4.32
C ILE A 199 -13.77 15.59 -5.31
N MET A 200 -14.34 14.48 -4.83
CA MET A 200 -14.89 13.40 -5.64
C MET A 200 -16.30 13.03 -5.18
N PRO A 201 -17.29 13.92 -5.35
CA PRO A 201 -18.67 13.57 -5.07
C PRO A 201 -19.13 12.43 -5.98
N LYS A 202 -20.16 11.72 -5.55
CA LYS A 202 -20.70 10.59 -6.32
C LYS A 202 -21.21 11.09 -7.68
N GLY A 203 -20.65 10.54 -8.77
CA GLY A 203 -21.13 10.78 -10.14
C GLY A 203 -20.46 11.95 -10.87
N GLU A 204 -19.58 12.72 -10.23
CA GLU A 204 -18.83 13.77 -10.92
C GLU A 204 -17.46 13.26 -11.40
N VAL A 205 -17.08 13.68 -12.61
CA VAL A 205 -15.84 13.24 -13.28
C VAL A 205 -14.71 14.25 -13.09
N ILE A 206 -15.02 15.51 -12.79
CA ILE A 206 -14.05 16.60 -12.68
C ILE A 206 -13.81 16.90 -11.19
N PRO A 207 -12.60 16.61 -10.64
CA PRO A 207 -12.30 16.98 -9.27
C PRO A 207 -12.18 18.50 -9.13
N LEU A 208 -12.89 19.07 -8.17
CA LEU A 208 -12.70 20.48 -7.81
C LEU A 208 -11.32 20.64 -7.13
N PRO A 209 -10.57 21.70 -7.42
CA PRO A 209 -9.25 21.95 -6.81
C PRO A 209 -9.40 22.45 -5.36
N LEU A 210 -9.77 21.51 -4.47
CA LEU A 210 -9.89 21.80 -3.05
C LEU A 210 -8.60 21.41 -2.32
N ILE A 211 -8.21 22.22 -1.35
CA ILE A 211 -7.04 21.91 -0.53
C ILE A 211 -7.40 20.77 0.41
N CYS A 212 -6.82 19.58 0.17
CA CYS A 212 -6.89 18.47 1.10
C CYS A 212 -5.83 18.59 2.17
N THR A 213 -6.20 18.28 3.41
CA THR A 213 -5.26 18.22 4.51
C THR A 213 -5.31 16.83 5.14
N VAL A 214 -4.11 16.27 5.38
CA VAL A 214 -3.94 15.06 6.18
C VAL A 214 -3.28 15.49 7.49
N THR A 215 -4.05 15.46 8.59
CA THR A 215 -3.58 15.84 9.91
C THR A 215 -3.16 14.60 10.68
N PHE A 216 -1.92 14.60 11.19
CA PHE A 216 -1.37 13.56 12.04
C PHE A 216 -1.31 14.07 13.46
N GLY A 217 -1.99 13.39 14.40
CA GLY A 217 -2.02 13.77 15.80
C GLY A 217 -1.00 13.03 16.67
N GLU A 218 -1.00 13.35 17.95
CA GLU A 218 -0.13 12.68 18.92
C GLU A 218 -0.40 11.17 19.00
N PRO A 219 0.64 10.35 19.11
CA PRO A 219 0.50 8.90 19.26
C PRO A 219 -0.28 8.53 20.52
N ILE A 220 -1.10 7.50 20.42
CA ILE A 220 -1.76 6.86 21.56
C ILE A 220 -1.33 5.40 21.68
N HIS A 221 -1.43 4.87 22.88
CA HIS A 221 -1.15 3.45 23.20
C HIS A 221 -2.28 2.92 24.08
N VAL A 222 -2.48 1.59 24.06
CA VAL A 222 -3.37 0.93 25.02
C VAL A 222 -2.75 1.04 26.41
N ARG A 223 -3.53 1.49 27.39
CA ARG A 223 -3.10 1.63 28.78
C ARG A 223 -3.22 0.28 29.51
N GLU A 224 -2.43 0.10 30.53
CA GLU A 224 -2.55 -1.09 31.37
C GLU A 224 -3.95 -1.18 31.99
N GLY A 225 -4.61 -2.32 31.86
CA GLY A 225 -5.96 -2.55 32.36
C GLY A 225 -7.08 -1.84 31.60
N GLU A 226 -6.77 -1.11 30.50
CA GLU A 226 -7.79 -0.41 29.71
C GLU A 226 -8.67 -1.40 28.96
N SER A 227 -9.99 -1.27 29.09
CA SER A 227 -10.92 -2.08 28.34
C SER A 227 -10.88 -1.76 26.85
N LYS A 228 -11.28 -2.74 26.03
CA LYS A 228 -11.39 -2.55 24.56
C LYS A 228 -12.29 -1.35 24.24
N ASP A 229 -13.42 -1.25 24.91
CA ASP A 229 -14.44 -0.23 24.57
C ASP A 229 -13.99 1.16 24.99
N ASP A 230 -13.31 1.30 26.14
CA ASP A 230 -12.72 2.56 26.59
C ASP A 230 -11.60 3.01 25.65
N PHE A 231 -10.72 2.08 25.25
CA PHE A 231 -9.67 2.39 24.29
C PHE A 231 -10.23 2.84 22.95
N LEU A 232 -11.19 2.10 22.38
CA LEU A 232 -11.77 2.45 21.07
C LEU A 232 -12.51 3.78 21.11
N LYS A 233 -13.18 4.11 22.22
CA LYS A 233 -13.78 5.42 22.45
C LYS A 233 -12.71 6.52 22.46
N ARG A 234 -11.66 6.35 23.26
CA ARG A 234 -10.53 7.30 23.33
C ARG A 234 -9.80 7.46 21.99
N ALA A 235 -9.62 6.36 21.23
CA ALA A 235 -9.04 6.41 19.89
C ALA A 235 -9.94 7.19 18.91
N SER A 236 -11.25 7.01 18.98
CA SER A 236 -12.21 7.76 18.18
C SER A 236 -12.17 9.24 18.51
N GLU A 237 -12.15 9.61 19.80
CA GLU A 237 -12.02 11.00 20.26
C GLU A 237 -10.70 11.62 19.81
N ALA A 238 -9.58 10.89 19.92
CA ALA A 238 -8.27 11.34 19.46
C ALA A 238 -8.25 11.58 17.94
N LEU A 239 -8.95 10.75 17.15
CA LEU A 239 -9.08 10.96 15.71
C LEU A 239 -9.98 12.16 15.39
N LEU A 240 -11.12 12.32 16.06
CA LEU A 240 -12.03 13.47 15.91
C LEU A 240 -11.33 14.79 16.24
N ALA A 241 -10.47 14.83 17.24
CA ALA A 241 -9.69 16.00 17.60
C ALA A 241 -8.75 16.50 16.48
N GLN A 242 -8.46 15.65 15.47
CA GLN A 242 -7.67 16.05 14.30
C GLN A 242 -8.53 16.65 13.18
N ARG A 243 -9.86 16.61 13.31
CA ARG A 243 -10.76 17.20 12.33
C ARG A 243 -10.55 18.72 12.31
N PRO A 244 -10.31 19.32 11.12
CA PRO A 244 -10.25 20.76 11.01
C PRO A 244 -11.58 21.40 11.45
N GLU A 245 -11.50 22.54 12.13
CA GLU A 245 -12.68 23.34 12.37
C GLU A 245 -13.30 23.77 11.05
N ALA A 246 -14.62 23.69 10.95
CA ALA A 246 -15.33 24.20 9.77
C ALA A 246 -14.98 25.70 9.65
N ARG A 247 -14.42 26.08 8.50
CA ARG A 247 -14.22 27.51 8.21
C ARG A 247 -15.62 28.13 8.08
N THR A 248 -16.01 28.90 9.11
CA THR A 248 -17.18 29.77 9.08
C THR A 248 -16.97 30.88 8.07
#